data_9bb59cd4d20a0eabfd8fcf01f1ac8c20
#
_entry.id   9bb59cd4d20a0eabfd8fcf01f1ac8c20
#
_cell.length_a   1.000
_cell.length_b   1.000
_cell.length_c   1.000
_cell.angle_alpha   90.00
_cell.angle_beta   90.00
_cell.angle_gamma   90.00
#
_symmetry.space_group_name_H-M   'P 1'
#
loop_
_entity.id
_entity.type
_entity.pdbx_description
1 polymer ?
#
loop_
_entity_poly.entity_id
_entity_poly.type
_entity_poly.pdbx_seq_one_letter_code
_entity_poly.pdbx_strand_id
1 'polypeptide(L)'
;MFFGHKTKLKQNFMKKFILSAILIVSAVIGMNAQDVALSINAGVGTSTWVGDHSSGTSPRFAYRVGLGVDMPIQGRFGFRTGVNFEQIGTNIDTKDIAKDLDTHVNQMYLEVPLMGTMRFGLKNADVVFNAGPYLAVGVGGKTKASYRGESVSEKTFGDDGLNRFDMGMGIGLGLEFDRFLVGLDTRYGFLHIADNTRLTTLPCFSM
;
A
#
# COMPACT_ATOMS: atom_id res chain seq x y z
N MET A 1 31.06 0.12 -18.93
CA MET A 1 31.33 0.78 -17.65
C MET A 1 30.20 1.71 -17.16
N PHE A 2 28.98 1.64 -17.75
CA PHE A 2 27.82 2.51 -17.44
C PHE A 2 26.74 1.89 -16.51
N PHE A 3 26.79 0.59 -16.26
CA PHE A 3 25.74 -0.13 -15.49
C PHE A 3 25.78 0.11 -13.96
N GLY A 4 26.95 0.40 -13.37
CA GLY A 4 27.06 0.56 -11.92
C GLY A 4 26.51 1.88 -11.35
N HIS A 5 26.29 2.88 -12.18
CA HIS A 5 25.89 4.21 -11.72
C HIS A 5 24.37 4.31 -11.48
N LYS A 6 23.55 3.67 -12.31
CA LYS A 6 22.08 3.65 -12.17
C LYS A 6 21.61 2.91 -10.92
N THR A 7 22.28 1.81 -10.57
CA THR A 7 21.92 1.01 -9.38
C THR A 7 22.21 1.76 -8.07
N LYS A 8 23.33 2.48 -7.99
CA LYS A 8 23.68 3.31 -6.84
C LYS A 8 22.75 4.51 -6.66
N LEU A 9 22.29 5.13 -7.74
CA LEU A 9 21.32 6.23 -7.69
C LEU A 9 19.95 5.76 -7.17
N LYS A 10 19.44 4.63 -7.66
CA LYS A 10 18.18 4.04 -7.19
C LYS A 10 18.25 3.64 -5.70
N GLN A 11 19.37 3.07 -5.26
CA GLN A 11 19.58 2.67 -3.88
C GLN A 11 19.68 3.88 -2.93
N ASN A 12 20.30 4.97 -3.36
CA ASN A 12 20.38 6.22 -2.60
C ASN A 12 19.02 6.93 -2.53
N PHE A 13 18.21 6.87 -3.56
CA PHE A 13 16.86 7.42 -3.56
C PHE A 13 15.96 6.69 -2.56
N MET A 14 16.00 5.36 -2.55
CA MET A 14 15.22 4.54 -1.60
C MET A 14 15.62 4.81 -0.14
N LYS A 15 16.93 4.93 0.14
CA LYS A 15 17.41 5.29 1.49
C LYS A 15 16.94 6.68 1.91
N LYS A 16 17.00 7.66 1.01
CA LYS A 16 16.52 9.03 1.27
C LYS A 16 15.00 9.06 1.51
N PHE A 17 14.23 8.26 0.75
CA PHE A 17 12.78 8.17 0.94
C PHE A 17 12.44 7.59 2.32
N ILE A 18 13.08 6.48 2.71
CA ILE A 18 12.88 5.87 4.04
C ILE A 18 13.29 6.86 5.15
N LEU A 19 14.42 7.56 4.97
CA LEU A 19 14.89 8.54 5.94
C LEU A 19 13.95 9.74 6.05
N SER A 20 13.40 10.24 4.94
CA SER A 20 12.43 11.33 4.95
C SER A 20 11.08 10.89 5.55
N ALA A 21 10.63 9.67 5.31
CA ALA A 21 9.43 9.12 5.93
C ALA A 21 9.59 9.03 7.47
N ILE A 22 10.73 8.54 7.94
CA ILE A 22 11.06 8.50 9.38
C ILE A 22 11.13 9.92 9.95
N LEU A 23 11.71 10.87 9.23
CA LEU A 23 11.84 12.26 9.67
C LEU A 23 10.49 12.96 9.76
N ILE A 24 9.58 12.71 8.82
CA ILE A 24 8.20 13.23 8.84
C ILE A 24 7.45 12.69 10.06
N VAL A 25 7.52 11.38 10.32
CA VAL A 25 6.90 10.77 11.50
C VAL A 25 7.51 11.34 12.80
N SER A 26 8.83 11.55 12.84
CA SER A 26 9.51 12.11 14.02
C SER A 26 9.17 13.59 14.26
N ALA A 27 9.02 14.38 13.20
CA ALA A 27 8.65 15.80 13.30
C ALA A 27 7.22 15.98 13.84
N VAL A 28 6.31 15.06 13.46
CA VAL A 28 4.93 15.05 13.94
C VAL A 28 4.85 14.74 15.45
N ILE A 29 5.70 13.85 15.94
CA ILE A 29 5.77 13.51 17.38
C ILE A 29 6.25 14.70 18.24
N GLY A 30 6.98 15.64 17.64
CA GLY A 30 7.52 16.84 18.32
C GLY A 30 6.53 18.01 18.46
N MET A 31 5.39 17.99 17.79
CA MET A 31 4.39 19.07 17.82
C MET A 31 3.26 18.76 18.78
N ASN A 32 3.31 19.35 20.01
CA ASN A 32 2.25 19.30 21.04
C ASN A 32 1.70 17.89 21.32
N ALA A 33 2.49 17.08 22.00
CA ALA A 33 2.25 15.66 22.27
C ALA A 33 1.02 15.33 23.17
N GLN A 34 0.16 16.28 23.50
CA GLN A 34 -0.94 16.01 24.43
C GLN A 34 -2.13 15.27 23.82
N ASP A 35 -2.30 15.33 22.49
CA ASP A 35 -3.46 14.73 21.80
C ASP A 35 -3.07 13.77 20.67
N VAL A 36 -1.80 13.40 20.53
CA VAL A 36 -1.33 12.51 19.47
C VAL A 36 -1.46 11.06 19.92
N ALA A 37 -2.23 10.27 19.19
CA ALA A 37 -2.34 8.83 19.43
C ALA A 37 -1.40 8.04 18.51
N LEU A 38 -0.62 7.13 19.10
CA LEU A 38 0.16 6.15 18.36
C LEU A 38 -0.64 4.85 18.23
N SER A 39 -0.63 4.26 17.06
CA SER A 39 -1.36 3.03 16.77
C SER A 39 -0.48 2.00 16.06
N ILE A 40 -0.81 0.73 16.30
CA ILE A 40 -0.34 -0.38 15.47
C ILE A 40 -1.54 -0.81 14.63
N ASN A 41 -1.35 -0.97 13.35
CA ASN A 41 -2.42 -1.39 12.46
C ASN A 41 -2.05 -2.69 11.74
N ALA A 42 -3.04 -3.51 11.50
CA ALA A 42 -2.95 -4.70 10.68
C ALA A 42 -4.22 -4.85 9.83
N GLY A 43 -4.08 -5.38 8.64
CA GLY A 43 -5.22 -5.56 7.75
C GLY A 43 -4.99 -6.71 6.76
N VAL A 44 -6.09 -7.30 6.33
CA VAL A 44 -6.13 -8.34 5.29
C VAL A 44 -7.20 -8.02 4.27
N GLY A 45 -6.98 -8.40 3.04
CA GLY A 45 -7.93 -8.14 1.96
C GLY A 45 -7.47 -8.72 0.65
N THR A 46 -7.83 -8.07 -0.44
CA THR A 46 -7.44 -8.47 -1.79
C THR A 46 -6.92 -7.28 -2.57
N SER A 47 -6.04 -7.55 -3.52
CA SER A 47 -5.54 -6.56 -4.46
C SER A 47 -5.60 -7.10 -5.88
N THR A 48 -5.74 -6.21 -6.84
CA THR A 48 -5.71 -6.55 -8.27
C THR A 48 -5.16 -5.38 -9.08
N TRP A 49 -4.77 -5.65 -10.29
CA TRP A 49 -4.42 -4.62 -11.26
C TRP A 49 -5.67 -4.17 -12.02
N VAL A 50 -5.75 -2.88 -12.33
CA VAL A 50 -6.81 -2.29 -13.14
C VAL A 50 -6.21 -1.42 -14.24
N GLY A 51 -6.86 -1.38 -15.41
CA GLY A 51 -6.41 -0.60 -16.58
C GLY A 51 -6.70 -1.33 -17.88
N ASP A 52 -6.28 -0.75 -18.99
CA ASP A 52 -6.60 -1.25 -20.34
C ASP A 52 -6.04 -2.65 -20.64
N HIS A 53 -4.96 -3.05 -19.97
CA HIS A 53 -4.30 -4.36 -20.13
C HIS A 53 -4.49 -5.27 -18.91
N SER A 54 -5.50 -5.01 -18.08
CA SER A 54 -5.83 -5.86 -16.92
C SER A 54 -6.78 -7.01 -17.23
N SER A 55 -7.15 -7.20 -18.49
CA SER A 55 -7.95 -8.35 -18.94
C SER A 55 -7.23 -9.66 -18.57
N GLY A 56 -7.92 -10.54 -17.84
CA GLY A 56 -7.34 -11.80 -17.33
C GLY A 56 -6.59 -11.67 -16.01
N THR A 57 -6.67 -10.54 -15.29
CA THR A 57 -6.17 -10.45 -13.91
C THR A 57 -7.25 -10.83 -12.90
N SER A 58 -6.85 -11.54 -11.85
CA SER A 58 -7.74 -11.95 -10.76
C SER A 58 -7.24 -11.40 -9.42
N PRO A 59 -8.15 -11.06 -8.50
CA PRO A 59 -7.78 -10.60 -7.17
C PRO A 59 -6.91 -11.62 -6.44
N ARG A 60 -5.92 -11.11 -5.71
CA ARG A 60 -5.02 -11.90 -4.88
C ARG A 60 -5.07 -11.43 -3.43
N PHE A 61 -4.84 -12.37 -2.51
CA PHE A 61 -4.71 -12.06 -1.10
C PHE A 61 -3.62 -11.01 -0.85
N ALA A 62 -3.97 -10.02 -0.04
CA ALA A 62 -3.13 -8.92 0.37
C ALA A 62 -3.16 -8.78 1.90
N TYR A 63 -2.06 -8.33 2.48
CA TYR A 63 -2.01 -7.98 3.89
C TYR A 63 -1.17 -6.72 4.11
N ARG A 64 -1.44 -6.07 5.23
CA ARG A 64 -0.76 -4.87 5.67
C ARG A 64 -0.49 -4.94 7.16
N VAL A 65 0.68 -4.44 7.57
CA VAL A 65 1.02 -4.18 8.97
C VAL A 65 1.74 -2.84 9.05
N GLY A 66 1.51 -2.07 10.10
CA GLY A 66 2.14 -0.77 10.19
C GLY A 66 2.01 -0.08 11.53
N LEU A 67 2.64 1.09 11.59
CA LEU A 67 2.57 2.03 12.70
C LEU A 67 1.87 3.29 12.22
N GLY A 68 0.91 3.75 13.00
CA GLY A 68 0.12 4.95 12.70
C GLY A 68 0.31 6.03 13.75
N VAL A 69 0.07 7.26 13.31
CA VAL A 69 0.00 8.45 14.14
C VAL A 69 -1.31 9.15 13.79
N ASP A 70 -2.16 9.32 14.78
CA ASP A 70 -3.44 9.98 14.65
C ASP A 70 -3.42 11.30 15.43
N MET A 71 -3.73 12.38 14.76
CA MET A 71 -3.68 13.74 15.29
C MET A 71 -5.06 14.38 15.17
N PRO A 72 -5.79 14.58 16.26
CA PRO A 72 -6.98 15.41 16.25
C PRO A 72 -6.57 16.86 15.93
N ILE A 73 -7.32 17.52 15.04
CA ILE A 73 -7.04 18.91 14.66
C ILE A 73 -8.04 19.82 15.36
N GLN A 74 -9.32 19.71 15.03
CA GLN A 74 -10.37 20.51 15.62
C GLN A 74 -11.73 19.81 15.50
N GLY A 75 -12.44 19.68 16.59
CA GLY A 75 -13.78 19.10 16.64
C GLY A 75 -13.80 17.65 16.15
N ARG A 76 -14.41 17.41 14.99
CA ARG A 76 -14.54 16.07 14.39
C ARG A 76 -13.42 15.71 13.43
N PHE A 77 -12.56 16.68 13.11
CA PHE A 77 -11.52 16.51 12.09
C PHE A 77 -10.20 16.14 12.72
N GLY A 78 -9.46 15.29 12.03
CA GLY A 78 -8.11 14.89 12.38
C GLY A 78 -7.29 14.58 11.15
N PHE A 79 -6.06 14.22 11.37
CA PHE A 79 -5.13 13.77 10.37
C PHE A 79 -4.45 12.50 10.84
N ARG A 80 -4.36 11.51 9.96
CA ARG A 80 -3.71 10.24 10.22
C ARG A 80 -2.61 10.00 9.20
N THR A 81 -1.44 9.63 9.69
CA THR A 81 -0.30 9.22 8.87
C THR A 81 0.40 8.02 9.50
N GLY A 82 1.46 7.53 8.88
CA GLY A 82 2.20 6.40 9.44
C GLY A 82 3.13 5.77 8.42
N VAL A 83 3.58 4.57 8.72
CA VAL A 83 4.35 3.73 7.81
C VAL A 83 3.75 2.34 7.82
N ASN A 84 3.33 1.87 6.66
CA ASN A 84 2.77 0.55 6.46
C ASN A 84 3.70 -0.29 5.58
N PHE A 85 3.89 -1.53 5.96
CA PHE A 85 4.41 -2.56 5.07
C PHE A 85 3.23 -3.32 4.48
N GLU A 86 3.16 -3.39 3.17
CA GLU A 86 2.08 -4.05 2.45
C GLU A 86 2.62 -5.11 1.51
N GLN A 87 1.98 -6.28 1.51
CA GLN A 87 2.11 -7.25 0.44
C GLN A 87 0.84 -7.24 -0.38
N ILE A 88 0.98 -6.91 -1.65
CA ILE A 88 -0.09 -6.85 -2.63
C ILE A 88 0.33 -7.57 -3.90
N GLY A 89 -0.61 -7.85 -4.79
CA GLY A 89 -0.31 -8.53 -6.03
C GLY A 89 -1.55 -8.82 -6.86
N THR A 90 -1.32 -9.57 -7.94
CA THR A 90 -2.38 -10.06 -8.81
C THR A 90 -2.03 -11.44 -9.34
N ASN A 91 -3.04 -12.18 -9.71
CA ASN A 91 -2.90 -13.39 -10.50
C ASN A 91 -3.22 -13.04 -11.97
N ILE A 92 -2.36 -13.46 -12.89
CA ILE A 92 -2.57 -13.27 -14.32
C ILE A 92 -3.01 -14.60 -14.89
N ASP A 93 -4.24 -14.65 -15.38
CA ASP A 93 -4.81 -15.83 -16.01
C ASP A 93 -4.47 -15.79 -17.51
N THR A 94 -3.57 -16.65 -17.92
CA THR A 94 -3.07 -16.76 -19.29
C THR A 94 -3.68 -17.94 -20.06
N LYS A 95 -4.84 -18.45 -19.61
CA LYS A 95 -5.51 -19.63 -20.19
C LYS A 95 -5.83 -19.48 -21.68
N ASP A 96 -6.00 -18.24 -22.16
CA ASP A 96 -6.26 -17.97 -23.56
C ASP A 96 -5.02 -18.10 -24.46
N ILE A 97 -3.82 -18.05 -23.88
CA ILE A 97 -2.53 -18.12 -24.60
C ILE A 97 -1.85 -19.47 -24.39
N ALA A 98 -1.89 -20.01 -23.18
CA ALA A 98 -1.33 -21.32 -22.84
C ALA A 98 -2.11 -21.95 -21.68
N LYS A 99 -2.77 -23.08 -21.92
CA LYS A 99 -3.68 -23.74 -20.96
C LYS A 99 -3.05 -24.11 -19.61
N ASP A 100 -1.73 -24.15 -19.50
CA ASP A 100 -1.00 -24.60 -18.31
C ASP A 100 -0.03 -23.52 -17.76
N LEU A 101 -0.22 -22.23 -18.10
CA LEU A 101 0.63 -21.14 -17.64
C LEU A 101 -0.09 -20.32 -16.57
N ASP A 102 0.36 -20.44 -15.32
CA ASP A 102 -0.09 -19.62 -14.20
C ASP A 102 1.00 -18.59 -13.83
N THR A 103 0.63 -17.31 -13.82
CA THR A 103 1.56 -16.25 -13.43
C THR A 103 1.05 -15.52 -12.19
N HIS A 104 1.89 -15.49 -11.16
CA HIS A 104 1.62 -14.83 -9.90
C HIS A 104 2.60 -13.68 -9.66
N VAL A 105 2.09 -12.49 -9.49
CA VAL A 105 2.90 -11.31 -9.16
C VAL A 105 2.70 -10.94 -7.70
N ASN A 106 3.79 -10.93 -6.95
CA ASN A 106 3.86 -10.42 -5.58
C ASN A 106 4.68 -9.14 -5.55
N GLN A 107 4.17 -8.15 -4.86
CA GLN A 107 4.80 -6.85 -4.66
C GLN A 107 4.77 -6.50 -3.19
N MET A 108 5.89 -6.01 -2.67
CA MET A 108 6.02 -5.56 -1.30
C MET A 108 6.33 -4.07 -1.32
N TYR A 109 5.51 -3.29 -0.62
CA TYR A 109 5.63 -1.84 -0.54
C TYR A 109 5.82 -1.36 0.89
N LEU A 110 6.56 -0.27 1.03
CA LEU A 110 6.46 0.62 2.18
C LEU A 110 5.61 1.81 1.76
N GLU A 111 4.51 2.02 2.47
CA GLU A 111 3.54 3.06 2.21
C GLU A 111 3.52 4.09 3.33
N VAL A 112 3.36 5.35 2.96
CA VAL A 112 3.07 6.47 3.87
C VAL A 112 1.71 7.04 3.49
N PRO A 113 0.64 6.75 4.25
CA PRO A 113 -0.66 7.37 4.07
C PRO A 113 -0.69 8.80 4.64
N LEU A 114 -1.44 9.69 3.99
CA LEU A 114 -1.69 11.06 4.42
C LEU A 114 -3.19 11.30 4.44
N MET A 115 -3.86 10.82 5.49
CA MET A 115 -5.33 10.74 5.53
C MET A 115 -5.94 11.84 6.39
N GLY A 116 -6.85 12.60 5.82
CA GLY A 116 -7.82 13.37 6.62
C GLY A 116 -8.81 12.42 7.25
N THR A 117 -9.10 12.61 8.54
CA THR A 117 -10.08 11.80 9.29
C THR A 117 -11.23 12.66 9.77
N MET A 118 -12.44 12.06 9.79
CA MET A 118 -13.64 12.69 10.33
C MET A 118 -14.34 11.68 11.24
N ARG A 119 -14.59 12.08 12.49
CA ARG A 119 -15.23 11.26 13.54
C ARG A 119 -16.65 11.72 13.81
N PHE A 120 -17.57 10.77 13.89
CA PHE A 120 -18.97 10.99 14.25
C PHE A 120 -19.29 10.16 15.50
N GLY A 121 -19.46 10.85 16.62
CA GLY A 121 -19.76 10.22 17.89
C GLY A 121 -21.12 9.50 17.91
N LEU A 122 -21.11 8.25 18.30
CA LEU A 122 -22.27 7.47 18.68
C LEU A 122 -22.23 7.23 20.20
N LYS A 123 -23.25 6.55 20.77
CA LYS A 123 -23.30 6.33 22.22
C LYS A 123 -22.10 5.58 22.80
N ASN A 124 -21.57 4.58 22.09
CA ASN A 124 -20.53 3.67 22.58
C ASN A 124 -19.40 3.46 21.57
N ALA A 125 -19.38 4.23 20.49
CA ALA A 125 -18.38 4.12 19.43
C ALA A 125 -18.34 5.40 18.61
N ASP A 126 -17.30 5.59 17.83
CA ASP A 126 -17.22 6.62 16.81
C ASP A 126 -17.20 5.99 15.43
N VAL A 127 -18.00 6.55 14.49
CA VAL A 127 -17.82 6.25 13.08
C VAL A 127 -16.68 7.14 12.57
N VAL A 128 -15.65 6.50 12.03
CA VAL A 128 -14.48 7.19 11.50
C VAL A 128 -14.45 7.04 9.99
N PHE A 129 -14.56 8.15 9.30
CA PHE A 129 -14.30 8.24 7.86
C PHE A 129 -12.88 8.77 7.65
N ASN A 130 -12.13 8.18 6.74
CA ASN A 130 -10.82 8.68 6.35
C ASN A 130 -10.68 8.71 4.83
N ALA A 131 -9.99 9.73 4.33
CA ALA A 131 -9.69 9.89 2.91
C ALA A 131 -8.42 10.71 2.73
N GLY A 132 -7.63 10.37 1.71
CA GLY A 132 -6.41 11.12 1.41
C GLY A 132 -5.46 10.40 0.48
N PRO A 133 -4.40 11.08 0.06
CA PRO A 133 -3.36 10.48 -0.76
C PRO A 133 -2.46 9.54 0.04
N TYR A 134 -1.80 8.65 -0.68
CA TYR A 134 -0.68 7.84 -0.17
C TYR A 134 0.51 7.87 -1.12
N LEU A 135 1.67 7.62 -0.58
CA LEU A 135 2.92 7.44 -1.30
C LEU A 135 3.50 6.08 -0.93
N ALA A 136 3.92 5.31 -1.91
CA ALA A 136 4.48 3.99 -1.68
C ALA A 136 5.74 3.74 -2.50
N VAL A 137 6.64 2.93 -1.94
CA VAL A 137 7.85 2.50 -2.62
C VAL A 137 8.00 0.98 -2.53
N GLY A 138 8.19 0.34 -3.69
CA GLY A 138 8.43 -1.09 -3.80
C GLY A 138 9.79 -1.48 -3.23
N VAL A 139 9.76 -2.24 -2.14
CA VAL A 139 10.97 -2.71 -1.43
C VAL A 139 11.37 -4.12 -1.82
N GLY A 140 10.43 -4.91 -2.34
CA GLY A 140 10.68 -6.28 -2.76
C GLY A 140 9.48 -6.88 -3.49
N GLY A 141 9.67 -8.07 -4.03
CA GLY A 141 8.62 -8.82 -4.70
C GLY A 141 9.19 -9.90 -5.60
N LYS A 142 8.35 -10.87 -5.95
CA LYS A 142 8.69 -11.96 -6.86
C LYS A 142 7.54 -12.21 -7.83
N THR A 143 7.85 -12.27 -9.08
CA THR A 143 6.96 -12.77 -10.13
C THR A 143 7.29 -14.25 -10.36
N LYS A 144 6.30 -15.11 -10.21
CA LYS A 144 6.42 -16.54 -10.47
C LYS A 144 5.57 -16.91 -11.67
N ALA A 145 6.19 -17.48 -12.68
CA ALA A 145 5.51 -18.12 -13.80
C ALA A 145 5.70 -19.64 -13.69
N SER A 146 4.61 -20.38 -13.70
CA SER A 146 4.60 -21.84 -13.65
C SER A 146 4.03 -22.41 -14.94
N TYR A 147 4.79 -23.28 -15.61
CA TYR A 147 4.38 -23.99 -16.80
C TYR A 147 4.67 -25.47 -16.68
N ARG A 148 3.64 -26.32 -16.79
CA ARG A 148 3.74 -27.80 -16.70
C ARG A 148 4.54 -28.34 -15.52
N GLY A 149 4.46 -27.67 -14.34
CA GLY A 149 5.16 -28.12 -13.13
C GLY A 149 6.58 -27.53 -12.96
N GLU A 150 7.11 -26.86 -13.96
CA GLU A 150 8.33 -26.05 -13.81
C GLU A 150 7.98 -24.62 -13.46
N SER A 151 8.68 -24.02 -12.50
CA SER A 151 8.45 -22.65 -12.09
C SER A 151 9.72 -21.80 -12.20
N VAL A 152 9.60 -20.67 -12.88
CA VAL A 152 10.63 -19.64 -12.94
C VAL A 152 10.21 -18.48 -12.04
N SER A 153 11.14 -17.97 -11.26
CA SER A 153 10.90 -16.84 -10.34
C SER A 153 11.89 -15.74 -10.61
N GLU A 154 11.38 -14.55 -10.92
CA GLU A 154 12.15 -13.34 -11.13
C GLU A 154 11.79 -12.27 -10.10
N LYS A 155 12.69 -11.29 -9.91
CA LYS A 155 12.41 -10.14 -9.05
C LYS A 155 11.39 -9.23 -9.74
N THR A 156 10.31 -8.90 -9.05
CA THR A 156 9.25 -8.00 -9.57
C THR A 156 9.78 -6.61 -9.86
N PHE A 157 10.71 -6.11 -9.06
CA PHE A 157 11.34 -4.81 -9.23
C PHE A 157 12.79 -4.98 -9.66
N GLY A 158 13.08 -4.72 -10.92
CA GLY A 158 14.40 -4.80 -11.55
C GLY A 158 14.63 -3.64 -12.51
N ASP A 159 15.68 -3.73 -13.33
CA ASP A 159 15.96 -2.73 -14.36
C ASP A 159 14.95 -2.80 -15.52
N ASP A 160 14.39 -4.01 -15.77
CA ASP A 160 13.32 -4.28 -16.73
C ASP A 160 12.00 -4.65 -16.01
N GLY A 161 11.89 -4.39 -14.69
CA GLY A 161 10.74 -4.74 -13.86
C GLY A 161 9.76 -3.57 -13.70
N LEU A 162 8.77 -3.81 -12.83
CA LEU A 162 7.74 -2.82 -12.52
C LEU A 162 8.32 -1.56 -11.86
N ASN A 163 7.62 -0.44 -12.03
CA ASN A 163 7.95 0.79 -11.33
C ASN A 163 7.88 0.58 -9.81
N ARG A 164 8.91 1.07 -9.11
CA ARG A 164 8.98 0.94 -7.65
C ARG A 164 8.14 1.97 -6.92
N PHE A 165 7.90 3.12 -7.53
CA PHE A 165 7.16 4.21 -6.91
C PHE A 165 5.68 4.11 -7.30
N ASP A 166 4.81 4.20 -6.31
CA ASP A 166 3.37 4.31 -6.49
C ASP A 166 2.83 5.45 -5.64
N MET A 167 1.78 6.10 -6.11
CA MET A 167 0.99 7.09 -5.42
C MET A 167 -0.46 6.99 -5.83
N GLY A 168 -1.35 7.31 -4.92
CA GLY A 168 -2.78 7.22 -5.19
C GLY A 168 -3.61 7.87 -4.11
N MET A 169 -4.89 7.52 -4.11
CA MET A 169 -5.86 7.93 -3.10
C MET A 169 -6.40 6.71 -2.37
N GLY A 170 -6.64 6.90 -1.07
CA GLY A 170 -7.32 5.93 -0.23
C GLY A 170 -8.58 6.52 0.38
N ILE A 171 -9.57 5.68 0.60
CA ILE A 171 -10.75 5.97 1.40
C ILE A 171 -11.01 4.82 2.36
N GLY A 172 -11.56 5.12 3.53
CA GLY A 172 -11.90 4.12 4.52
C GLY A 172 -13.04 4.55 5.43
N LEU A 173 -13.71 3.56 5.98
CA LEU A 173 -14.78 3.70 6.95
C LEU A 173 -14.55 2.70 8.07
N GLY A 174 -14.63 3.14 9.33
CA GLY A 174 -14.44 2.29 10.48
C GLY A 174 -15.31 2.66 11.67
N LEU A 175 -15.30 1.78 12.65
CA LEU A 175 -15.86 1.97 13.96
C LEU A 175 -14.74 1.96 14.98
N GLU A 176 -14.64 3.02 15.76
CA GLU A 176 -13.66 3.20 16.81
C GLU A 176 -14.34 2.99 18.16
N PHE A 177 -13.81 2.05 18.95
CA PHE A 177 -14.30 1.68 20.28
C PHE A 177 -13.15 1.83 21.26
N ASP A 178 -13.20 2.81 22.15
CA ASP A 178 -12.15 3.07 23.14
C ASP A 178 -10.76 3.19 22.46
N ARG A 179 -10.05 2.08 22.33
CA ARG A 179 -8.71 2.00 21.76
C ARG A 179 -8.63 1.20 20.46
N PHE A 180 -9.72 0.63 20.02
CA PHE A 180 -9.77 -0.24 18.85
C PHE A 180 -10.52 0.44 17.71
N LEU A 181 -9.92 0.45 16.55
CA LEU A 181 -10.56 0.84 15.30
C LEU A 181 -10.65 -0.38 14.40
N VAL A 182 -11.86 -0.75 14.00
CA VAL A 182 -12.10 -1.82 13.01
C VAL A 182 -12.79 -1.20 11.82
N GLY A 183 -12.29 -1.46 10.61
CA GLY A 183 -12.84 -0.81 9.43
C GLY A 183 -12.51 -1.50 8.11
N LEU A 184 -12.99 -0.87 7.06
CA LEU A 184 -12.74 -1.23 5.68
C LEU A 184 -12.07 -0.04 5.00
N ASP A 185 -11.03 -0.30 4.24
CA ASP A 185 -10.40 0.72 3.40
C ASP A 185 -10.13 0.18 2.00
N THR A 186 -10.08 1.08 1.04
CA THR A 186 -9.68 0.77 -0.33
C THR A 186 -8.72 1.83 -0.84
N ARG A 187 -7.84 1.45 -1.75
CA ARG A 187 -6.84 2.31 -2.36
C ARG A 187 -6.85 2.17 -3.87
N TYR A 188 -6.63 3.28 -4.53
CA TYR A 188 -6.52 3.35 -5.98
C TYR A 188 -5.24 4.08 -6.37
N GLY A 189 -4.32 3.37 -7.03
CA GLY A 189 -3.06 3.91 -7.54
C GLY A 189 -3.29 4.73 -8.80
N PHE A 190 -2.58 5.86 -8.90
CA PHE A 190 -2.63 6.74 -10.07
C PHE A 190 -1.47 6.49 -11.03
N LEU A 191 -0.36 5.97 -10.52
CA LEU A 191 0.80 5.72 -11.35
C LEU A 191 0.67 4.38 -12.10
N HIS A 192 1.19 4.36 -13.30
CA HIS A 192 1.31 3.14 -14.08
C HIS A 192 2.50 2.33 -13.53
N ILE A 193 2.22 1.16 -12.99
CA ILE A 193 3.24 0.21 -12.52
C ILE A 193 3.81 -0.63 -13.66
N ALA A 194 3.04 -0.82 -14.73
CA ALA A 194 3.43 -1.36 -16.03
C ALA A 194 2.72 -0.56 -17.11
N ASP A 195 2.93 -0.85 -18.38
CA ASP A 195 2.28 -0.16 -19.50
C ASP A 195 0.75 -0.11 -19.31
N ASN A 196 0.22 1.10 -19.07
CA ASN A 196 -1.20 1.40 -18.83
C ASN A 196 -1.91 0.61 -17.72
N THR A 197 -1.17 0.04 -16.76
CA THR A 197 -1.73 -0.75 -15.66
C THR A 197 -1.54 -0.04 -14.33
N ARG A 198 -2.58 0.04 -13.50
CA ARG A 198 -2.60 0.67 -12.18
C ARG A 198 -2.92 -0.36 -11.10
N LEU A 199 -2.46 -0.07 -9.89
CA LEU A 199 -2.75 -0.91 -8.75
C LEU A 199 -4.02 -0.45 -8.05
N THR A 200 -4.86 -1.40 -7.66
CA THR A 200 -6.00 -1.15 -6.78
C THR A 200 -6.03 -2.21 -5.70
N THR A 201 -6.21 -1.78 -4.47
CA THR A 201 -6.57 -2.68 -3.38
C THR A 201 -8.08 -2.61 -3.17
N LEU A 202 -8.72 -3.76 -3.19
CA LEU A 202 -10.11 -3.91 -2.80
C LEU A 202 -10.23 -3.85 -1.27
N PRO A 203 -11.44 -3.67 -0.71
CA PRO A 203 -11.61 -3.43 0.72
C PRO A 203 -10.79 -4.39 1.58
N CYS A 204 -9.93 -3.80 2.41
CA CYS A 204 -9.18 -4.51 3.43
C CYS A 204 -9.84 -4.29 4.78
N PHE A 205 -9.99 -5.35 5.57
CA PHE A 205 -10.30 -5.19 6.99
C PHE A 205 -9.05 -4.68 7.69
N SER A 206 -9.14 -3.53 8.35
CA SER A 206 -8.08 -2.99 9.20
C SER A 206 -8.51 -2.98 10.66
N MET A 207 -7.60 -3.31 11.54
CA MET A 207 -7.77 -3.31 12.99
C MET A 207 -6.70 -2.46 13.62
#